data_a94b2d0aa63fbfc56fdc8e486febc1ec
#
_entry.id   a94b2d0aa63fbfc56fdc8e486febc1ec
#
_cell.length_a   1.000
_cell.length_b   1.000
_cell.length_c   1.000
_cell.angle_alpha   90.00
_cell.angle_beta   90.00
_cell.angle_gamma   90.00
#
_symmetry.space_group_name_H-M   'P 1'
#
loop_
_entity.id
_entity.type
_entity.pdbx_description
1 polymer ?
#
loop_
_entity_poly.entity_id
_entity_poly.type
_entity_poly.pdbx_seq_one_letter_code
_entity_poly.pdbx_strand_id
1 'polypeptide(L)'
;MSTQINILSSNQSILANDPMLTDAFGRIRVAQPLTLFDSSHRYRDNGLWNTSTASGGTAVFMPNEGLVDLNVDTTNGSEVLRETAKVFSYQPGKSLLVMNTFVMAKPQPGLRQRVGYYGIENGIYIQLDNDILSFVERSVVTGVVTESIVPQDSWNADKMDGSGPSGIILDIRMAQILFMDIEWLGEGTVRIGFVIDGNFIVCHRFNHANYITSTYITTASLPLRYEITNTDATASVSTLKQVCSTVISEGGYELRGAQQAVGTPILTPSTFPAAGTFYPIVGIRLRSTRLDAVVILTAVSLLGLGNGKNYAWRILNGTKIAGGAWAPAAADSSVEYNLTGTSTTGGRVLAQGYINSSNQGSPSMDILKEALFAAQLERNTFTGTPFEIVIEMAIDTIGGTLGAYASIDWEEISR
;
A
#
# COMPACT_ATOMS: atom_id res chain seq x y z
N MET A 1 -22.30 -22.08 32.35
CA MET A 1 -20.99 -22.75 32.68
C MET A 1 -19.92 -21.95 31.97
N SER A 2 -18.99 -21.34 32.71
CA SER A 2 -17.82 -20.66 32.12
C SER A 2 -16.77 -21.70 31.75
N THR A 3 -16.42 -21.78 30.49
CA THR A 3 -15.31 -22.66 30.06
C THR A 3 -14.01 -21.90 30.27
N GLN A 4 -13.18 -22.34 31.21
CA GLN A 4 -11.83 -21.83 31.37
C GLN A 4 -10.90 -22.58 30.44
N ILE A 5 -10.23 -21.89 29.51
CA ILE A 5 -9.15 -22.42 28.71
C ILE A 5 -7.84 -21.96 29.36
N ASN A 6 -7.12 -22.88 30.01
CA ASN A 6 -5.80 -22.62 30.53
C ASN A 6 -4.77 -22.93 29.43
N ILE A 7 -4.14 -21.90 28.84
CA ILE A 7 -2.94 -22.09 28.03
C ILE A 7 -1.72 -22.03 28.97
N LEU A 8 -1.18 -23.21 29.28
CA LEU A 8 -0.03 -23.35 30.15
C LEU A 8 1.27 -22.99 29.42
N SER A 9 1.63 -21.71 29.39
CA SER A 9 3.05 -21.31 29.19
C SER A 9 3.43 -19.94 29.77
N SER A 10 2.56 -19.28 30.46
CA SER A 10 2.81 -18.13 31.35
C SER A 10 1.55 -17.95 32.19
N ASN A 11 1.65 -17.52 33.42
CA ASN A 11 0.56 -17.35 34.35
C ASN A 11 -0.63 -16.46 33.93
N GLN A 12 -0.99 -16.46 32.64
CA GLN A 12 -2.14 -15.76 32.09
C GLN A 12 -3.22 -16.77 31.72
N SER A 13 -4.31 -16.78 32.48
CA SER A 13 -5.54 -17.46 32.09
C SER A 13 -6.35 -16.57 31.18
N ILE A 14 -6.63 -17.02 29.96
CA ILE A 14 -7.62 -16.37 29.09
C ILE A 14 -9.00 -16.83 29.56
N LEU A 15 -9.73 -15.94 30.20
CA LEU A 15 -11.15 -16.17 30.52
C LEU A 15 -11.96 -16.01 29.23
N ALA A 16 -12.33 -17.13 28.61
CA ALA A 16 -13.21 -17.15 27.44
C ALA A 16 -14.70 -16.91 27.84
N ASN A 17 -14.98 -15.76 28.43
CA ASN A 17 -16.35 -15.33 28.69
C ASN A 17 -16.98 -14.56 27.49
N ASP A 18 -16.21 -14.36 26.43
CA ASP A 18 -16.72 -13.72 25.22
C ASP A 18 -17.32 -14.79 24.28
N PRO A 19 -18.65 -14.76 24.03
CA PRO A 19 -19.32 -15.70 23.14
C PRO A 19 -18.78 -15.64 21.70
N MET A 20 -18.03 -14.59 21.34
CA MET A 20 -17.42 -14.43 20.03
C MET A 20 -16.09 -15.15 19.87
N LEU A 21 -15.47 -15.65 20.94
CA LEU A 21 -14.25 -16.49 20.86
C LEU A 21 -14.51 -17.88 20.25
N THR A 22 -15.78 -18.31 20.24
CA THR A 22 -16.19 -19.59 19.64
C THR A 22 -17.24 -19.39 18.57
N ASP A 23 -17.30 -20.30 17.60
CA ASP A 23 -18.39 -20.38 16.63
C ASP A 23 -19.66 -21.04 17.25
N ALA A 24 -20.74 -21.14 16.48
CA ALA A 24 -21.99 -21.75 16.92
C ALA A 24 -21.87 -23.23 17.35
N PHE A 25 -20.81 -23.90 16.97
CA PHE A 25 -20.48 -25.28 17.36
C PHE A 25 -19.52 -25.35 18.56
N GLY A 26 -19.18 -24.23 19.18
CA GLY A 26 -18.25 -24.16 20.32
C GLY A 26 -16.77 -24.30 19.95
N ARG A 27 -16.40 -24.20 18.66
CA ARG A 27 -14.99 -24.27 18.23
C ARG A 27 -14.35 -22.92 18.34
N ILE A 28 -13.10 -22.86 18.82
CA ILE A 28 -12.34 -21.60 18.90
C ILE A 28 -12.21 -20.98 17.51
N ARG A 29 -12.55 -19.71 17.39
CA ARG A 29 -12.30 -18.93 16.18
C ARG A 29 -10.84 -18.58 16.11
N VAL A 30 -10.17 -19.01 15.04
CA VAL A 30 -8.76 -18.69 14.77
C VAL A 30 -8.66 -17.99 13.43
N ALA A 31 -7.75 -17.04 13.32
CA ALA A 31 -7.45 -16.34 12.09
C ALA A 31 -6.01 -16.61 11.67
N GLN A 32 -5.74 -16.56 10.37
CA GLN A 32 -4.41 -16.68 9.81
C GLN A 32 -4.03 -15.30 9.25
N PRO A 33 -3.07 -14.58 9.87
CA PRO A 33 -2.62 -13.30 9.38
C PRO A 33 -1.99 -13.39 8.00
N LEU A 34 -2.19 -12.37 7.17
CA LEU A 34 -1.52 -12.21 5.87
C LEU A 34 -0.86 -10.83 5.81
N THR A 35 0.45 -10.81 5.60
CA THR A 35 1.19 -9.56 5.36
C THR A 35 0.89 -9.05 3.96
N LEU A 36 0.24 -7.88 3.89
CA LEU A 36 -0.06 -7.19 2.64
C LEU A 36 1.13 -6.36 2.15
N PHE A 37 1.96 -5.91 3.09
CA PHE A 37 3.11 -5.06 2.82
C PHE A 37 4.14 -5.16 3.93
N ASP A 38 5.40 -5.19 3.54
CA ASP A 38 6.54 -4.95 4.42
C ASP A 38 7.57 -4.07 3.68
N SER A 39 8.22 -3.20 4.42
CA SER A 39 9.22 -2.29 3.90
C SER A 39 10.34 -2.13 4.89
N SER A 40 11.54 -2.50 4.46
CA SER A 40 12.81 -2.23 5.14
C SER A 40 13.83 -1.72 4.13
N HIS A 41 14.81 -0.93 4.60
CA HIS A 41 15.80 -0.28 3.77
C HIS A 41 17.20 -0.82 4.10
N ARG A 42 17.58 -1.98 3.57
CA ARG A 42 18.87 -2.61 3.92
C ARG A 42 20.02 -2.19 3.02
N TYR A 43 19.86 -2.33 1.71
CA TYR A 43 20.93 -2.09 0.74
C TYR A 43 20.67 -0.85 -0.11
N ARG A 44 19.46 -0.36 -0.11
CA ARG A 44 18.98 0.80 -0.87
C ARG A 44 17.64 1.27 -0.29
N ASP A 45 17.22 2.46 -0.66
CA ASP A 45 15.78 2.80 -0.63
C ASP A 45 15.05 1.73 -1.46
N ASN A 46 14.08 1.04 -0.85
CA ASN A 46 13.49 -0.19 -1.42
C ASN A 46 12.65 0.05 -2.69
N GLY A 47 12.41 1.31 -3.07
CA GLY A 47 11.66 1.67 -4.28
C GLY A 47 10.15 1.42 -4.21
N LEU A 48 9.61 1.18 -3.01
CA LEU A 48 8.16 1.00 -2.77
C LEU A 48 7.48 2.30 -2.37
N TRP A 49 8.23 3.38 -2.28
CA TRP A 49 7.80 4.69 -1.82
C TRP A 49 8.00 5.75 -2.89
N ASN A 50 7.00 6.58 -3.08
CA ASN A 50 7.13 7.83 -3.81
C ASN A 50 7.59 8.92 -2.86
N THR A 51 8.44 9.82 -3.33
CA THR A 51 8.95 10.94 -2.54
C THR A 51 8.63 12.25 -3.26
N SER A 52 8.10 13.21 -2.51
CA SER A 52 7.96 14.60 -2.94
C SER A 52 8.75 15.47 -1.99
N THR A 53 9.46 16.45 -2.53
CA THR A 53 10.24 17.42 -1.74
C THR A 53 9.97 18.84 -2.21
N ALA A 54 10.00 19.79 -1.29
CA ALA A 54 9.85 21.21 -1.58
C ALA A 54 10.84 22.05 -0.75
N SER A 55 11.20 23.22 -1.26
CA SER A 55 11.89 24.31 -0.55
C SER A 55 13.09 23.87 0.31
N GLY A 56 13.96 22.99 -0.24
CA GLY A 56 15.16 22.53 0.48
C GLY A 56 15.00 21.19 1.22
N GLY A 57 13.79 20.60 1.19
CA GLY A 57 13.56 19.25 1.70
C GLY A 57 14.36 18.19 0.92
N THR A 58 14.91 17.18 1.60
CA THR A 58 15.67 16.08 0.98
C THR A 58 15.35 14.75 1.67
N ALA A 59 15.32 13.66 0.88
CA ALA A 59 15.24 12.29 1.39
C ALA A 59 16.53 11.55 1.05
N VAL A 60 17.21 11.02 2.07
CA VAL A 60 18.54 10.41 1.91
C VAL A 60 18.57 9.02 2.53
N PHE A 61 18.92 8.03 1.73
CA PHE A 61 19.13 6.66 2.24
C PHE A 61 20.42 6.58 3.06
N MET A 62 20.33 6.04 4.26
CA MET A 62 21.43 5.87 5.22
C MET A 62 21.85 4.39 5.30
N PRO A 63 22.84 3.95 4.52
CA PRO A 63 23.17 2.52 4.38
C PRO A 63 23.65 1.85 5.67
N ASN A 64 24.29 2.60 6.56
CA ASN A 64 24.78 2.07 7.83
C ASN A 64 23.68 1.92 8.89
N GLU A 65 22.60 2.70 8.75
CA GLU A 65 21.43 2.66 9.66
C GLU A 65 20.28 1.84 9.08
N GLY A 66 20.26 1.60 7.76
CA GLY A 66 19.21 0.86 7.07
C GLY A 66 17.86 1.58 7.03
N LEU A 67 17.88 2.91 6.93
CA LEU A 67 16.70 3.78 6.97
C LEU A 67 16.81 4.91 5.96
N VAL A 68 15.76 5.75 5.86
CA VAL A 68 15.77 6.98 5.06
C VAL A 68 15.58 8.18 5.97
N ASP A 69 16.52 9.12 5.91
CA ASP A 69 16.41 10.43 6.56
C ASP A 69 15.59 11.37 5.69
N LEU A 70 14.53 11.91 6.26
CA LEU A 70 13.70 12.96 5.69
C LEU A 70 14.12 14.29 6.34
N ASN A 71 14.83 15.10 5.59
CA ASN A 71 15.46 16.31 6.11
C ASN A 71 14.76 17.57 5.61
N VAL A 72 14.50 18.50 6.49
CA VAL A 72 14.09 19.86 6.17
C VAL A 72 15.15 20.85 6.67
N ASP A 73 15.40 21.90 5.88
CA ASP A 73 16.24 23.02 6.29
C ASP A 73 15.47 23.97 7.23
N THR A 74 15.88 25.24 7.34
CA THR A 74 15.21 26.24 8.19
C THR A 74 14.16 27.05 7.45
N THR A 75 13.97 26.82 6.15
CA THR A 75 13.11 27.64 5.29
C THR A 75 11.64 27.28 5.51
N ASN A 76 10.77 28.28 5.57
CA ASN A 76 9.33 28.09 5.56
C ASN A 76 8.90 27.32 4.27
N GLY A 77 8.06 26.30 4.43
CA GLY A 77 7.62 25.44 3.33
C GLY A 77 8.64 24.37 2.92
N SER A 78 9.80 24.25 3.62
CA SER A 78 10.67 23.08 3.44
C SER A 78 9.93 21.83 3.85
N GLU A 79 9.85 20.85 2.93
CA GLU A 79 8.97 19.69 3.10
C GLU A 79 9.54 18.43 2.48
N VAL A 80 9.29 17.30 3.13
CA VAL A 80 9.47 15.97 2.56
C VAL A 80 8.23 15.14 2.86
N LEU A 81 7.62 14.63 1.81
CA LEU A 81 6.52 13.65 1.86
C LEU A 81 7.00 12.33 1.28
N ARG A 82 6.79 11.24 1.99
CA ARG A 82 6.97 9.89 1.45
C ARG A 82 5.69 9.09 1.61
N GLU A 83 5.22 8.51 0.51
CA GLU A 83 3.99 7.73 0.47
C GLU A 83 4.22 6.42 -0.31
N THR A 84 3.63 5.33 0.14
CA THR A 84 3.70 4.05 -0.58
C THR A 84 3.09 4.18 -1.98
N ALA A 85 3.74 3.56 -2.97
CA ALA A 85 3.22 3.50 -4.34
C ALA A 85 1.92 2.66 -4.43
N LYS A 86 1.66 1.84 -3.42
CA LYS A 86 0.46 1.01 -3.26
C LYS A 86 -0.47 1.57 -2.20
N VAL A 87 -1.75 1.26 -2.38
CA VAL A 87 -2.82 1.43 -1.39
C VAL A 87 -3.14 0.07 -0.81
N PHE A 88 -3.40 0.00 0.49
CA PHE A 88 -3.70 -1.27 1.17
C PHE A 88 -5.17 -1.34 1.48
N SER A 89 -5.85 -2.35 0.95
CA SER A 89 -7.29 -2.51 1.11
C SER A 89 -7.64 -3.17 2.42
N TYR A 90 -8.55 -2.57 3.16
CA TYR A 90 -9.27 -3.20 4.26
C TYR A 90 -10.31 -4.19 3.72
N GLN A 91 -10.44 -5.34 4.38
CA GLN A 91 -11.53 -6.28 4.11
C GLN A 91 -12.55 -6.28 5.25
N PRO A 92 -13.83 -6.02 4.99
CA PRO A 92 -14.88 -6.06 6.00
C PRO A 92 -14.91 -7.36 6.79
N GLY A 93 -14.97 -7.25 8.12
CA GLY A 93 -14.96 -8.40 9.03
C GLY A 93 -13.58 -8.91 9.42
N LYS A 94 -12.50 -8.23 8.99
CA LYS A 94 -11.11 -8.51 9.38
C LYS A 94 -10.50 -7.24 9.95
N SER A 95 -9.57 -7.33 10.90
CA SER A 95 -8.81 -6.17 11.33
C SER A 95 -7.59 -5.95 10.46
N LEU A 96 -7.16 -4.70 10.34
CA LEU A 96 -5.94 -4.30 9.66
C LEU A 96 -4.96 -3.75 10.69
N LEU A 97 -3.87 -4.47 10.90
CA LEU A 97 -2.78 -4.03 11.77
C LEU A 97 -1.72 -3.32 10.93
N VAL A 98 -1.51 -2.06 11.22
CA VAL A 98 -0.47 -1.22 10.59
C VAL A 98 0.59 -0.90 11.63
N MET A 99 1.86 -1.09 11.28
CA MET A 99 2.98 -0.67 12.13
C MET A 99 3.97 0.18 11.35
N ASN A 100 4.44 1.26 12.00
CA ASN A 100 5.44 2.18 11.46
C ASN A 100 6.55 2.38 12.48
N THR A 101 7.79 2.23 12.05
CA THR A 101 8.97 2.50 12.89
C THR A 101 9.66 3.77 12.43
N PHE A 102 9.91 4.68 13.36
CA PHE A 102 10.47 6.01 13.07
C PHE A 102 11.19 6.62 14.27
N VAL A 103 11.90 7.71 14.01
CA VAL A 103 12.41 8.65 15.03
C VAL A 103 12.02 10.05 14.60
N MET A 104 11.27 10.78 15.43
CA MET A 104 10.94 12.17 15.15
C MET A 104 12.07 13.13 15.56
N ALA A 105 12.21 14.21 14.84
CA ALA A 105 13.07 15.32 15.23
C ALA A 105 12.58 15.95 16.53
N LYS A 106 13.50 16.63 17.22
CA LYS A 106 13.16 17.44 18.40
C LYS A 106 12.07 18.47 18.05
N PRO A 107 11.03 18.61 18.90
CA PRO A 107 10.02 19.64 18.73
C PRO A 107 10.65 21.03 18.64
N GLN A 108 10.16 21.85 17.71
CA GLN A 108 10.48 23.28 17.64
C GLN A 108 9.34 24.06 16.97
N PRO A 109 9.18 25.36 17.25
CA PRO A 109 8.19 26.18 16.59
C PRO A 109 8.32 26.15 15.07
N GLY A 110 7.20 26.05 14.36
CA GLY A 110 7.15 25.98 12.91
C GLY A 110 7.44 24.59 12.30
N LEU A 111 7.67 23.55 13.10
CA LEU A 111 7.91 22.19 12.60
C LEU A 111 6.71 21.30 12.84
N ARG A 112 6.27 20.58 11.78
CA ARG A 112 5.24 19.54 11.85
C ARG A 112 5.77 18.21 11.29
N GLN A 113 5.53 17.12 12.00
CA GLN A 113 5.88 15.76 11.60
C GLN A 113 4.68 14.84 11.72
N ARG A 114 4.45 13.97 10.74
CA ARG A 114 3.31 13.06 10.67
C ARG A 114 3.75 11.68 10.20
N VAL A 115 3.22 10.62 10.82
CA VAL A 115 3.48 9.22 10.44
C VAL A 115 2.20 8.42 10.62
N GLY A 116 1.81 7.64 9.60
CA GLY A 116 0.64 6.78 9.77
C GLY A 116 0.09 6.17 8.48
N TYR A 117 -1.17 5.81 8.56
CA TYR A 117 -1.99 5.20 7.52
C TYR A 117 -3.01 6.24 7.03
N TYR A 118 -2.60 7.07 6.08
CA TYR A 118 -3.42 8.19 5.63
C TYR A 118 -3.05 8.67 4.23
N GLY A 119 -4.07 9.17 3.54
CA GLY A 119 -3.96 9.87 2.27
C GLY A 119 -4.24 11.37 2.42
N ILE A 120 -4.63 12.00 1.32
CA ILE A 120 -4.96 13.42 1.29
C ILE A 120 -6.28 13.69 2.05
N GLU A 121 -7.26 12.81 1.91
CA GLU A 121 -8.64 13.02 2.37
C GLU A 121 -9.00 12.27 3.66
N ASN A 122 -8.44 11.08 3.85
CA ASN A 122 -8.79 10.20 4.96
C ASN A 122 -7.55 9.61 5.62
N GLY A 123 -7.67 9.21 6.87
CA GLY A 123 -6.66 8.39 7.53
C GLY A 123 -6.49 8.60 9.02
N ILE A 124 -5.59 7.79 9.58
CA ILE A 124 -5.21 7.79 10.99
C ILE A 124 -3.70 7.93 11.09
N TYR A 125 -3.22 8.84 11.90
CA TYR A 125 -1.79 9.09 12.06
C TYR A 125 -1.44 9.74 13.40
N ILE A 126 -0.15 9.66 13.75
CA ILE A 126 0.45 10.49 14.80
C ILE A 126 0.99 11.76 14.20
N GLN A 127 0.81 12.87 14.91
CA GLN A 127 1.32 14.18 14.54
C GLN A 127 2.09 14.78 15.72
N LEU A 128 3.27 15.33 15.42
CA LEU A 128 3.96 16.27 16.31
C LEU A 128 3.96 17.62 15.61
N ASP A 129 3.17 18.54 16.11
CA ASP A 129 3.05 19.91 15.56
C ASP A 129 3.55 20.91 16.60
N ASN A 130 4.63 21.61 16.27
CA ASN A 130 5.40 22.38 17.23
C ASN A 130 5.86 21.46 18.38
N ASP A 131 5.26 21.55 19.57
CA ASP A 131 5.53 20.73 20.76
C ASP A 131 4.33 19.85 21.16
N ILE A 132 3.26 19.86 20.39
CA ILE A 132 2.02 19.12 20.69
C ILE A 132 2.01 17.79 19.96
N LEU A 133 2.16 16.69 20.72
CA LEU A 133 2.00 15.34 20.22
C LEU A 133 0.51 14.95 20.24
N SER A 134 -0.01 14.49 19.12
CA SER A 134 -1.44 14.15 18.98
C SER A 134 -1.65 12.91 18.12
N PHE A 135 -2.71 12.17 18.36
CA PHE A 135 -3.29 11.27 17.36
C PHE A 135 -4.37 12.02 16.58
N VAL A 136 -4.41 11.76 15.29
CA VAL A 136 -5.30 12.46 14.37
C VAL A 136 -6.10 11.46 13.54
N GLU A 137 -7.41 11.69 13.48
CA GLU A 137 -8.31 11.08 12.51
C GLU A 137 -8.72 12.14 11.48
N ARG A 138 -8.36 11.90 10.22
CA ARG A 138 -8.69 12.76 9.07
C ARG A 138 -9.83 12.14 8.28
N SER A 139 -10.82 12.94 7.89
CA SER A 139 -11.99 12.48 7.16
C SER A 139 -12.53 13.53 6.19
N VAL A 140 -13.04 13.06 5.05
CA VAL A 140 -13.75 13.88 4.06
C VAL A 140 -15.26 13.56 4.01
N VAL A 141 -15.78 12.87 5.00
CA VAL A 141 -17.21 12.43 5.05
C VAL A 141 -18.18 13.59 4.91
N THR A 142 -17.82 14.78 5.34
CA THR A 142 -18.64 16.01 5.19
C THR A 142 -18.51 16.68 3.82
N GLY A 143 -17.73 16.11 2.89
CA GLY A 143 -17.37 16.73 1.62
C GLY A 143 -16.18 17.72 1.71
N VAL A 144 -15.72 18.00 2.92
CA VAL A 144 -14.53 18.81 3.21
C VAL A 144 -13.63 18.03 4.15
N VAL A 145 -12.31 18.11 3.96
CA VAL A 145 -11.36 17.44 4.85
C VAL A 145 -11.42 18.07 6.24
N THR A 146 -11.68 17.25 7.23
CA THR A 146 -11.70 17.61 8.65
C THR A 146 -10.73 16.73 9.42
N GLU A 147 -10.19 17.21 10.53
CA GLU A 147 -9.26 16.49 11.40
C GLU A 147 -9.78 16.52 12.84
N SER A 148 -9.96 15.34 13.42
CA SER A 148 -10.17 15.15 14.86
C SER A 148 -8.80 14.97 15.50
N ILE A 149 -8.29 16.02 16.15
CA ILE A 149 -6.95 16.06 16.75
C ILE A 149 -7.08 15.78 18.24
N VAL A 150 -6.45 14.73 18.74
CA VAL A 150 -6.46 14.33 20.15
C VAL A 150 -5.06 14.42 20.73
N PRO A 151 -4.75 15.50 21.47
CA PRO A 151 -3.42 15.68 22.09
C PRO A 151 -3.16 14.61 23.17
N GLN A 152 -1.88 14.40 23.50
CA GLN A 152 -1.43 13.33 24.40
C GLN A 152 -2.13 13.38 25.77
N ASP A 153 -2.36 14.54 26.31
CA ASP A 153 -3.04 14.73 27.61
C ASP A 153 -4.51 14.28 27.60
N SER A 154 -5.08 14.16 26.41
CA SER A 154 -6.47 13.75 26.16
C SER A 154 -6.61 12.30 25.67
N TRP A 155 -5.54 11.53 25.58
CA TRP A 155 -5.60 10.12 25.22
C TRP A 155 -6.40 9.34 26.27
N ASN A 156 -7.30 8.45 25.81
CA ASN A 156 -8.34 7.86 26.63
C ASN A 156 -7.99 6.47 27.21
N ALA A 157 -6.79 5.95 26.94
CA ALA A 157 -6.34 4.66 27.50
C ALA A 157 -5.05 4.83 28.27
N ASP A 158 -3.89 5.01 27.62
CA ASP A 158 -2.62 5.28 28.27
C ASP A 158 -1.98 6.54 27.69
N LYS A 159 -1.82 7.54 28.50
CA LYS A 159 -1.25 8.82 28.07
C LYS A 159 0.25 8.77 27.83
N MET A 160 0.93 7.73 28.34
CA MET A 160 2.38 7.58 28.29
C MET A 160 3.14 8.85 28.75
N ASP A 161 2.62 9.49 29.77
CA ASP A 161 3.22 10.65 30.48
C ASP A 161 3.71 10.27 31.88
N GLY A 162 3.74 8.97 32.17
CA GLY A 162 4.05 8.39 33.47
C GLY A 162 2.82 8.22 34.39
N SER A 163 1.68 8.84 34.07
CA SER A 163 0.45 8.74 34.87
C SER A 163 -0.50 7.63 34.39
N GLY A 164 -0.26 7.10 33.19
CA GLY A 164 -1.09 6.02 32.61
C GLY A 164 -0.82 4.64 33.21
N PRO A 165 -1.61 3.62 32.83
CA PRO A 165 -1.49 2.25 33.36
C PRO A 165 -0.12 1.60 33.14
N SER A 166 0.62 1.93 32.08
CA SER A 166 1.95 1.40 31.83
C SER A 166 3.04 2.03 32.71
N GLY A 167 2.80 3.24 33.24
CA GLY A 167 3.80 4.04 33.94
C GLY A 167 4.95 4.55 33.05
N ILE A 168 4.87 4.36 31.73
CA ILE A 168 5.90 4.76 30.77
C ILE A 168 5.78 6.24 30.45
N ILE A 169 6.92 6.90 30.28
CA ILE A 169 7.02 8.26 29.74
C ILE A 169 7.57 8.15 28.32
N LEU A 170 6.77 8.55 27.35
CA LEU A 170 7.14 8.50 25.92
C LEU A 170 8.14 9.63 25.58
N ASP A 171 9.30 9.25 25.04
CA ASP A 171 10.18 10.19 24.36
C ASP A 171 10.12 9.96 22.85
N ILE A 172 9.35 10.74 22.14
CA ILE A 172 9.13 10.62 20.71
C ILE A 172 10.41 10.83 19.86
N ARG A 173 11.46 11.38 20.46
CA ARG A 173 12.78 11.56 19.85
C ARG A 173 13.62 10.27 19.81
N MET A 174 13.18 9.24 20.52
CA MET A 174 13.77 7.90 20.47
C MET A 174 13.05 7.06 19.40
N ALA A 175 13.63 5.92 19.03
CA ALA A 175 12.99 5.02 18.07
C ALA A 175 11.67 4.50 18.61
N GLN A 176 10.60 4.63 17.83
CA GLN A 176 9.25 4.22 18.20
C GLN A 176 8.70 3.21 17.19
N ILE A 177 7.92 2.26 17.69
CA ILE A 177 7.06 1.40 16.89
C ILE A 177 5.62 1.82 17.16
N LEU A 178 5.05 2.62 16.28
CA LEU A 178 3.64 2.98 16.29
C LEU A 178 2.83 1.81 15.74
N PHE A 179 1.74 1.43 16.37
CA PHE A 179 0.74 0.55 15.79
C PHE A 179 -0.62 1.23 15.67
N MET A 180 -1.35 0.84 14.66
CA MET A 180 -2.76 1.17 14.45
C MET A 180 -3.48 -0.12 14.11
N ASP A 181 -4.45 -0.48 14.92
CA ASP A 181 -5.30 -1.64 14.74
C ASP A 181 -6.69 -1.14 14.36
N ILE A 182 -7.05 -1.39 13.11
CA ILE A 182 -8.15 -0.73 12.43
C ILE A 182 -9.28 -1.73 12.21
N GLU A 183 -10.40 -1.48 12.85
CA GLU A 183 -11.70 -2.01 12.50
C GLU A 183 -12.46 -0.92 11.73
N TRP A 184 -12.81 -1.16 10.46
CA TRP A 184 -13.53 -0.12 9.73
C TRP A 184 -15.03 -0.41 9.70
N LEU A 185 -15.54 -1.29 8.85
CA LEU A 185 -16.99 -1.51 8.61
C LEU A 185 -17.81 -0.20 8.54
N GLY A 186 -17.13 0.95 8.32
CA GLY A 186 -17.69 2.29 8.34
C GLY A 186 -17.74 2.96 9.71
N GLU A 187 -17.94 2.21 10.80
CA GLU A 187 -18.20 2.72 12.15
C GLU A 187 -17.39 2.01 13.25
N GLY A 188 -16.43 1.19 12.87
CA GLY A 188 -15.62 0.41 13.82
C GLY A 188 -14.66 1.26 14.63
N THR A 189 -14.01 0.64 15.60
CA THR A 189 -13.04 1.28 16.50
C THR A 189 -11.64 1.22 15.92
N VAL A 190 -10.85 2.28 16.07
CA VAL A 190 -9.42 2.29 15.83
C VAL A 190 -8.67 2.35 17.15
N ARG A 191 -7.79 1.37 17.39
CA ARG A 191 -6.84 1.36 18.51
C ARG A 191 -5.50 1.83 18.01
N ILE A 192 -4.91 2.83 18.68
CA ILE A 192 -3.61 3.38 18.31
C ILE A 192 -2.72 3.48 19.54
N GLY A 193 -1.42 3.21 19.38
CA GLY A 193 -0.45 3.24 20.45
C GLY A 193 0.93 2.79 20.01
N PHE A 194 1.73 2.33 20.97
CA PHE A 194 3.13 1.99 20.74
C PHE A 194 3.43 0.56 21.20
N VAL A 195 4.43 -0.06 20.55
CA VAL A 195 5.02 -1.32 21.00
C VAL A 195 6.32 -1.02 21.71
N ILE A 196 6.38 -1.31 23.01
CA ILE A 196 7.57 -1.11 23.84
C ILE A 196 7.88 -2.42 24.58
N ASP A 197 9.11 -2.88 24.50
CA ASP A 197 9.58 -4.14 25.10
C ASP A 197 8.69 -5.35 24.75
N GLY A 198 8.17 -5.38 23.49
CA GLY A 198 7.30 -6.43 22.99
C GLY A 198 5.84 -6.35 23.45
N ASN A 199 5.46 -5.32 24.20
CA ASN A 199 4.10 -5.11 24.67
C ASN A 199 3.38 -4.05 23.85
N PHE A 200 2.15 -4.36 23.41
CA PHE A 200 1.26 -3.40 22.76
C PHE A 200 0.59 -2.53 23.80
N ILE A 201 0.94 -1.25 23.83
CA ILE A 201 0.35 -0.25 24.74
C ILE A 201 -0.64 0.58 23.95
N VAL A 202 -1.93 0.32 24.13
CA VAL A 202 -2.99 1.13 23.53
C VAL A 202 -3.05 2.47 24.24
N CYS A 203 -2.79 3.54 23.53
CA CYS A 203 -2.79 4.90 24.08
C CYS A 203 -4.16 5.58 23.89
N HIS A 204 -4.78 5.38 22.73
CA HIS A 204 -6.07 5.98 22.42
C HIS A 204 -6.96 5.04 21.62
N ARG A 205 -8.27 5.23 21.75
CA ARG A 205 -9.30 4.58 20.94
C ARG A 205 -10.20 5.65 20.33
N PHE A 206 -10.27 5.66 19.00
CA PHE A 206 -11.34 6.37 18.29
C PHE A 206 -12.54 5.42 18.24
N ASN A 207 -13.61 5.78 18.90
CA ASN A 207 -14.84 4.98 18.99
C ASN A 207 -15.94 5.65 18.17
N HIS A 208 -16.58 4.91 17.28
CA HIS A 208 -17.52 5.44 16.31
C HIS A 208 -18.90 4.80 16.43
N ALA A 209 -18.98 3.48 16.55
CA ALA A 209 -20.24 2.76 16.68
C ALA A 209 -21.05 3.29 17.86
N ASN A 210 -22.33 3.63 17.63
CA ASN A 210 -23.25 4.26 18.58
C ASN A 210 -22.92 5.72 18.96
N TYR A 211 -21.94 6.36 18.28
CA TYR A 211 -21.59 7.78 18.49
C TYR A 211 -21.78 8.65 17.25
N ILE A 212 -21.64 8.08 16.05
CA ILE A 212 -21.76 8.79 14.78
C ILE A 212 -22.95 8.28 13.97
N THR A 213 -23.38 9.05 12.98
CA THR A 213 -24.54 8.73 12.11
C THR A 213 -24.13 8.46 10.66
N SER A 214 -22.85 8.38 10.38
CA SER A 214 -22.24 8.09 9.07
C SER A 214 -20.93 7.34 9.26
N THR A 215 -20.22 7.00 8.19
CA THR A 215 -18.86 6.45 8.29
C THR A 215 -17.92 7.49 8.90
N TYR A 216 -16.88 7.04 9.65
CA TYR A 216 -15.87 7.95 10.19
C TYR A 216 -14.86 8.39 9.13
N ILE A 217 -14.54 7.54 8.14
CA ILE A 217 -13.77 7.84 6.93
C ILE A 217 -14.48 7.28 5.72
N THR A 218 -14.35 7.89 4.55
CA THR A 218 -15.04 7.46 3.32
C THR A 218 -14.44 6.19 2.73
N THR A 219 -13.18 5.89 3.01
CA THR A 219 -12.48 4.68 2.59
C THR A 219 -11.44 4.26 3.62
N ALA A 220 -11.30 2.96 3.84
CA ALA A 220 -10.21 2.36 4.58
C ALA A 220 -9.15 1.72 3.65
N SER A 221 -9.16 2.05 2.36
CA SER A 221 -8.10 1.71 1.41
C SER A 221 -7.15 2.90 1.31
N LEU A 222 -6.06 2.87 2.09
CA LEU A 222 -5.18 4.01 2.28
C LEU A 222 -3.70 3.61 2.09
N PRO A 223 -2.83 4.57 1.78
CA PRO A 223 -1.38 4.37 1.80
C PRO A 223 -0.78 4.53 3.19
N LEU A 224 0.48 4.13 3.34
CA LEU A 224 1.33 4.59 4.43
C LEU A 224 2.01 5.89 4.03
N ARG A 225 2.14 6.83 4.97
CA ARG A 225 2.79 8.11 4.73
C ARG A 225 3.64 8.55 5.91
N TYR A 226 4.79 9.17 5.57
CA TYR A 226 5.67 9.93 6.44
C TYR A 226 5.78 11.34 5.90
N GLU A 227 5.68 12.32 6.77
CA GLU A 227 5.72 13.74 6.41
C GLU A 227 6.53 14.53 7.44
N ILE A 228 7.41 15.40 6.96
CA ILE A 228 8.05 16.43 7.75
C ILE A 228 7.95 17.75 6.98
N THR A 229 7.44 18.80 7.62
CA THR A 229 7.16 20.09 6.99
C THR A 229 7.46 21.25 7.93
N ASN A 230 8.16 22.25 7.42
CA ASN A 230 8.25 23.54 8.09
C ASN A 230 7.01 24.38 7.75
N THR A 231 6.09 24.51 8.70
CA THR A 231 4.89 25.36 8.59
C THR A 231 5.19 26.84 8.76
N ASP A 232 6.37 27.13 9.31
CA ASP A 232 7.00 28.46 9.38
C ASP A 232 8.52 28.28 9.35
N ALA A 233 9.29 29.38 9.33
CA ALA A 233 10.75 29.29 9.44
C ALA A 233 11.16 28.72 10.81
N THR A 234 12.07 27.75 10.79
CA THR A 234 12.53 27.04 12.00
C THR A 234 13.91 27.54 12.47
N ALA A 235 14.22 27.31 13.73
CA ALA A 235 15.50 27.73 14.32
C ALA A 235 16.68 26.85 13.89
N SER A 236 16.40 25.58 13.52
CA SER A 236 17.40 24.59 13.12
C SER A 236 16.85 23.60 12.13
N VAL A 237 17.72 22.94 11.37
CA VAL A 237 17.39 21.81 10.51
C VAL A 237 16.79 20.67 11.32
N SER A 238 15.92 19.88 10.70
CA SER A 238 15.24 18.75 11.33
C SER A 238 15.24 17.52 10.46
N THR A 239 15.26 16.34 11.08
CA THR A 239 15.25 15.04 10.41
C THR A 239 14.22 14.14 11.04
N LEU A 240 13.27 13.64 10.24
CA LEU A 240 12.41 12.52 10.56
C LEU A 240 13.03 11.25 9.95
N LYS A 241 13.33 10.25 10.77
CA LYS A 241 13.89 8.97 10.31
C LYS A 241 12.78 7.97 10.01
N GLN A 242 12.71 7.49 8.76
CA GLN A 242 11.83 6.42 8.34
C GLN A 242 12.60 5.09 8.35
N VAL A 243 12.22 4.17 9.23
CA VAL A 243 12.95 2.91 9.41
C VAL A 243 12.27 1.76 8.67
N CYS A 244 11.06 1.38 9.10
CA CYS A 244 10.37 0.19 8.59
C CYS A 244 8.85 0.38 8.71
N SER A 245 8.09 -0.34 7.90
CA SER A 245 6.64 -0.32 7.96
C SER A 245 6.07 -1.66 7.53
N THR A 246 4.93 -2.06 8.12
CA THR A 246 4.19 -3.24 7.71
C THR A 246 2.69 -3.02 7.78
N VAL A 247 1.96 -3.72 6.91
CA VAL A 247 0.49 -3.78 6.91
C VAL A 247 0.08 -5.24 6.88
N ILE A 248 -0.69 -5.67 7.86
CA ILE A 248 -1.11 -7.05 8.08
C ILE A 248 -2.63 -7.11 8.16
N SER A 249 -3.25 -7.93 7.32
CA SER A 249 -4.65 -8.33 7.49
C SER A 249 -4.70 -9.50 8.47
N GLU A 250 -5.27 -9.30 9.65
CA GLU A 250 -5.24 -10.31 10.72
C GLU A 250 -6.24 -11.45 10.51
N GLY A 251 -7.20 -11.30 9.61
CA GLY A 251 -8.14 -12.35 9.21
C GLY A 251 -7.79 -13.04 7.89
N GLY A 252 -6.56 -12.92 7.39
CA GLY A 252 -6.18 -13.32 6.03
C GLY A 252 -6.74 -12.35 4.97
N TYR A 253 -6.70 -12.76 3.71
CA TYR A 253 -7.20 -11.94 2.61
C TYR A 253 -7.84 -12.82 1.54
N GLU A 254 -8.97 -12.41 1.00
CA GLU A 254 -9.67 -13.11 -0.06
C GLU A 254 -9.94 -12.14 -1.22
N LEU A 255 -9.65 -12.58 -2.44
CA LEU A 255 -10.02 -11.84 -3.63
C LEU A 255 -11.54 -12.00 -3.85
N ARG A 256 -12.30 -10.91 -3.73
CA ARG A 256 -13.76 -10.85 -3.88
C ARG A 256 -14.21 -9.59 -4.59
N GLY A 257 -13.37 -9.06 -5.45
CA GLY A 257 -13.68 -7.88 -6.26
C GLY A 257 -14.39 -8.26 -7.57
N ALA A 258 -14.47 -7.29 -8.47
CA ALA A 258 -14.99 -7.54 -9.80
C ALA A 258 -13.88 -8.01 -10.73
N GLN A 259 -14.11 -9.15 -11.34
CA GLN A 259 -13.23 -9.68 -12.37
C GLN A 259 -13.39 -8.88 -13.66
N GLN A 260 -12.27 -8.51 -14.27
CA GLN A 260 -12.17 -7.83 -15.55
C GLN A 260 -11.04 -8.45 -16.36
N ALA A 261 -11.09 -8.30 -17.68
CA ALA A 261 -10.06 -8.79 -18.57
C ALA A 261 -9.97 -7.92 -19.82
N VAL A 262 -8.78 -7.86 -20.41
CA VAL A 262 -8.55 -7.28 -21.73
C VAL A 262 -7.55 -8.13 -22.51
N GLY A 263 -7.79 -8.28 -23.80
CA GLY A 263 -6.89 -9.03 -24.67
C GLY A 263 -6.82 -8.46 -26.08
N THR A 264 -5.79 -8.86 -26.78
CA THR A 264 -5.61 -8.54 -28.22
C THR A 264 -6.77 -9.08 -29.02
N PRO A 265 -7.44 -8.27 -29.87
CA PRO A 265 -8.55 -8.74 -30.68
C PRO A 265 -8.12 -9.85 -31.68
N ILE A 266 -8.94 -10.87 -31.81
CA ILE A 266 -8.59 -12.07 -32.59
C ILE A 266 -8.29 -11.79 -34.08
N LEU A 267 -8.86 -10.74 -34.65
CA LEU A 267 -8.63 -10.38 -36.04
C LEU A 267 -7.42 -9.47 -36.25
N THR A 268 -6.86 -8.90 -35.17
CA THR A 268 -5.75 -7.94 -35.23
C THR A 268 -4.66 -8.30 -34.24
N PRO A 269 -3.89 -9.38 -34.50
CA PRO A 269 -2.76 -9.75 -33.65
C PRO A 269 -1.70 -8.62 -33.63
N SER A 270 -1.02 -8.48 -32.53
CA SER A 270 0.13 -7.57 -32.43
C SER A 270 1.25 -8.01 -33.35
N THR A 271 1.92 -7.08 -34.03
CA THR A 271 2.97 -7.35 -35.01
C THR A 271 4.37 -6.99 -34.46
N PHE A 272 5.40 -7.58 -35.06
CA PHE A 272 6.80 -7.38 -34.66
C PHE A 272 7.61 -6.76 -35.81
N PRO A 273 7.92 -5.46 -35.76
CA PRO A 273 8.71 -4.80 -36.80
C PRO A 273 10.15 -5.31 -36.92
N ALA A 274 10.76 -5.77 -35.80
CA ALA A 274 12.12 -6.26 -35.77
C ALA A 274 12.28 -7.49 -34.86
N ALA A 275 13.14 -8.43 -35.26
CA ALA A 275 13.53 -9.57 -34.43
C ALA A 275 14.36 -9.12 -33.21
N GLY A 276 14.22 -9.86 -32.10
CA GLY A 276 14.98 -9.61 -30.87
C GLY A 276 14.59 -8.33 -30.11
N THR A 277 13.61 -7.56 -30.63
CA THR A 277 13.13 -6.34 -29.98
C THR A 277 11.81 -6.62 -29.26
N PHE A 278 11.71 -6.18 -28.01
CA PHE A 278 10.45 -6.26 -27.25
C PHE A 278 9.49 -5.15 -27.64
N TYR A 279 8.24 -5.54 -27.88
CA TYR A 279 7.14 -4.63 -28.20
C TYR A 279 6.00 -4.84 -27.20
N PRO A 280 5.33 -3.75 -26.74
CA PRO A 280 4.18 -3.85 -25.87
C PRO A 280 3.00 -4.51 -26.63
N ILE A 281 2.38 -5.49 -26.00
CA ILE A 281 1.20 -6.19 -26.54
C ILE A 281 -0.06 -5.73 -25.83
N VAL A 282 -0.02 -5.70 -24.50
CA VAL A 282 -1.10 -5.22 -23.65
C VAL A 282 -0.51 -4.43 -22.50
N GLY A 283 -1.02 -3.24 -22.28
CA GLY A 283 -0.72 -2.45 -21.09
C GLY A 283 -1.98 -2.10 -20.32
N ILE A 284 -1.89 -2.09 -19.00
CA ILE A 284 -2.97 -1.64 -18.10
C ILE A 284 -2.41 -0.67 -17.07
N ARG A 285 -3.26 0.24 -16.59
CA ARG A 285 -2.97 1.18 -15.50
C ARG A 285 -4.27 1.63 -14.82
N LEU A 286 -4.15 2.24 -13.64
CA LEU A 286 -5.27 2.90 -13.00
C LEU A 286 -5.71 4.12 -13.83
N ARG A 287 -7.01 4.42 -13.83
CA ARG A 287 -7.52 5.69 -14.36
C ARG A 287 -7.08 6.83 -13.44
N SER A 288 -6.71 7.96 -14.01
CA SER A 288 -6.26 9.13 -13.26
C SER A 288 -7.28 9.66 -12.24
N THR A 289 -8.56 9.36 -12.45
CA THR A 289 -9.67 9.71 -11.54
C THR A 289 -9.90 8.68 -10.43
N ARG A 290 -9.16 7.56 -10.41
CA ARG A 290 -9.33 6.44 -9.47
C ARG A 290 -7.98 5.86 -9.03
N LEU A 291 -7.05 6.74 -8.64
CA LEU A 291 -5.68 6.36 -8.30
C LEU A 291 -5.57 5.53 -7.02
N ASP A 292 -6.56 5.59 -6.13
CA ASP A 292 -6.58 4.82 -4.88
C ASP A 292 -7.37 3.51 -5.00
N ALA A 293 -7.75 3.11 -6.22
CA ALA A 293 -8.34 1.80 -6.43
C ALA A 293 -7.31 0.68 -6.23
N VAL A 294 -7.76 -0.43 -5.63
CA VAL A 294 -6.94 -1.63 -5.47
C VAL A 294 -7.27 -2.61 -6.57
N VAL A 295 -6.30 -2.80 -7.46
CA VAL A 295 -6.40 -3.68 -8.65
C VAL A 295 -5.25 -4.66 -8.63
N ILE A 296 -5.57 -5.94 -8.68
CA ILE A 296 -4.58 -7.03 -8.59
C ILE A 296 -4.69 -7.91 -9.83
N LEU A 297 -3.56 -8.16 -10.50
CA LEU A 297 -3.51 -9.11 -11.61
C LEU A 297 -3.84 -10.52 -11.12
N THR A 298 -4.68 -11.21 -11.88
CA THR A 298 -5.09 -12.59 -11.57
C THR A 298 -4.62 -13.61 -12.59
N ALA A 299 -4.55 -13.23 -13.88
CA ALA A 299 -4.08 -14.12 -14.93
C ALA A 299 -3.46 -13.38 -16.12
N VAL A 300 -2.64 -14.10 -16.88
CA VAL A 300 -2.08 -13.68 -18.17
C VAL A 300 -2.13 -14.85 -19.12
N SER A 301 -2.54 -14.62 -20.36
CA SER A 301 -2.48 -15.62 -21.44
C SER A 301 -1.67 -15.07 -22.61
N LEU A 302 -0.86 -15.95 -23.23
CA LEU A 302 0.04 -15.58 -24.32
C LEU A 302 -0.04 -16.62 -25.43
N LEU A 303 -0.09 -16.15 -26.68
CA LEU A 303 -0.09 -17.00 -27.87
C LEU A 303 0.77 -16.34 -28.96
N GLY A 304 1.80 -17.02 -29.43
CA GLY A 304 2.59 -16.62 -30.60
C GLY A 304 2.09 -17.25 -31.88
N LEU A 305 2.06 -16.51 -32.97
CA LEU A 305 1.67 -16.98 -34.28
C LEU A 305 2.89 -17.37 -35.14
N GLY A 306 2.65 -18.18 -36.18
CA GLY A 306 3.67 -18.65 -37.10
C GLY A 306 4.02 -20.12 -36.88
N ASN A 307 4.85 -20.68 -37.75
CA ASN A 307 5.26 -22.08 -37.63
C ASN A 307 6.70 -22.17 -37.10
N GLY A 308 6.87 -22.79 -35.91
CA GLY A 308 8.16 -23.01 -35.27
C GLY A 308 8.90 -21.74 -34.83
N LYS A 309 8.18 -20.64 -34.59
CA LYS A 309 8.75 -19.39 -34.09
C LYS A 309 8.91 -19.43 -32.58
N ASN A 310 10.00 -18.85 -32.09
CA ASN A 310 10.20 -18.66 -30.65
C ASN A 310 9.93 -17.21 -30.27
N TYR A 311 9.23 -17.06 -29.14
CA TYR A 311 8.92 -15.77 -28.56
C TYR A 311 9.50 -15.70 -27.14
N ALA A 312 10.15 -14.61 -26.83
CA ALA A 312 10.40 -14.21 -25.47
C ALA A 312 9.25 -13.30 -24.99
N TRP A 313 8.86 -13.40 -23.74
CA TRP A 313 7.86 -12.51 -23.15
C TRP A 313 8.36 -12.01 -21.79
N ARG A 314 7.88 -10.83 -21.38
CA ARG A 314 8.11 -10.29 -20.05
C ARG A 314 6.94 -9.42 -19.61
N ILE A 315 6.74 -9.34 -18.30
CA ILE A 315 5.78 -8.44 -17.65
C ILE A 315 6.58 -7.37 -16.95
N LEU A 316 6.34 -6.12 -17.29
CA LEU A 316 6.96 -4.95 -16.68
C LEU A 316 5.99 -4.25 -15.74
N ASN A 317 6.48 -3.77 -14.59
CA ASN A 317 5.76 -2.86 -13.69
C ASN A 317 6.53 -1.54 -13.58
N GLY A 318 5.80 -0.42 -13.55
CA GLY A 318 6.37 0.92 -13.46
C GLY A 318 7.06 1.37 -14.76
N THR A 319 6.74 0.73 -15.88
CA THR A 319 7.17 1.17 -17.22
C THR A 319 6.27 2.29 -17.74
N LYS A 320 6.66 2.89 -18.87
CA LYS A 320 5.84 3.85 -19.61
C LYS A 320 5.73 3.43 -21.05
N ILE A 321 4.49 3.24 -21.53
CA ILE A 321 4.19 2.97 -22.94
C ILE A 321 4.26 4.27 -23.74
N ALA A 322 4.98 4.23 -24.87
CA ALA A 322 4.93 5.26 -25.88
C ALA A 322 3.96 4.85 -26.99
N GLY A 323 3.21 5.83 -27.51
CA GLY A 323 2.23 5.62 -28.58
C GLY A 323 0.94 4.91 -28.13
N GLY A 324 0.03 4.74 -29.08
CA GLY A 324 -1.27 4.16 -28.83
C GLY A 324 -2.23 5.07 -28.03
N ALA A 325 -3.40 4.52 -27.74
CA ALA A 325 -4.43 5.20 -26.96
C ALA A 325 -4.83 4.37 -25.75
N TRP A 326 -5.10 5.06 -24.64
CA TRP A 326 -5.68 4.47 -23.44
C TRP A 326 -7.19 4.53 -23.49
N ALA A 327 -7.86 3.44 -23.20
CA ALA A 327 -9.31 3.32 -23.15
C ALA A 327 -9.75 2.66 -21.84
N PRO A 328 -10.89 3.06 -21.24
CA PRO A 328 -11.45 2.36 -20.09
C PRO A 328 -11.74 0.90 -20.41
N ALA A 329 -11.42 -0.01 -19.49
CA ALA A 329 -11.75 -1.44 -19.66
C ALA A 329 -13.26 -1.68 -19.67
N ALA A 330 -13.99 -0.96 -18.81
CA ALA A 330 -15.45 -0.87 -18.79
C ALA A 330 -15.86 0.50 -18.25
N ALA A 331 -17.14 0.83 -18.35
CA ALA A 331 -17.66 2.14 -17.92
C ALA A 331 -17.40 2.40 -16.43
N ASP A 332 -17.55 1.36 -15.60
CA ASP A 332 -17.37 1.38 -14.16
C ASP A 332 -15.99 0.87 -13.68
N SER A 333 -15.14 0.35 -14.58
CA SER A 333 -13.79 -0.12 -14.26
C SER A 333 -12.89 1.01 -13.79
N SER A 334 -12.03 0.71 -12.82
CA SER A 334 -10.95 1.60 -12.36
C SER A 334 -9.70 1.52 -13.24
N VAL A 335 -9.71 0.65 -14.25
CA VAL A 335 -8.58 0.36 -15.13
C VAL A 335 -8.83 0.91 -16.52
N GLU A 336 -7.78 1.43 -17.13
CA GLU A 336 -7.69 1.69 -18.56
C GLU A 336 -6.56 0.85 -19.18
N TYR A 337 -6.71 0.52 -20.45
CA TYR A 337 -5.79 -0.33 -21.20
C TYR A 337 -5.27 0.31 -22.48
N ASN A 338 -4.14 -0.19 -22.97
CA ASN A 338 -3.54 0.17 -24.25
C ASN A 338 -3.09 -1.10 -24.98
N LEU A 339 -3.58 -1.30 -26.21
CA LEU A 339 -3.25 -2.43 -27.11
C LEU A 339 -2.43 -1.99 -28.34
N THR A 340 -2.11 -0.72 -28.45
CA THR A 340 -1.53 -0.12 -29.66
C THR A 340 -0.23 0.64 -29.37
N GLY A 341 0.38 0.40 -28.22
CA GLY A 341 1.67 0.97 -27.87
C GLY A 341 2.79 0.52 -28.83
N THR A 342 3.77 1.37 -29.01
CA THR A 342 4.88 1.12 -29.97
C THR A 342 6.19 0.74 -29.28
N SER A 343 6.42 1.21 -28.09
CA SER A 343 7.62 0.91 -27.27
C SER A 343 7.36 1.19 -25.79
N THR A 344 8.27 0.76 -24.94
CA THR A 344 8.25 1.05 -23.50
C THR A 344 9.56 1.66 -23.05
N THR A 345 9.54 2.38 -21.94
CA THR A 345 10.74 2.92 -21.29
C THR A 345 10.67 2.69 -19.78
N GLY A 346 11.81 2.28 -19.19
CA GLY A 346 11.91 2.01 -17.76
C GLY A 346 11.15 0.77 -17.33
N GLY A 347 10.85 0.70 -16.03
CA GLY A 347 10.12 -0.39 -15.42
C GLY A 347 11.01 -1.52 -14.89
N ARG A 348 10.39 -2.36 -14.06
CA ARG A 348 11.00 -3.54 -13.45
C ARG A 348 10.33 -4.79 -14.01
N VAL A 349 11.12 -5.78 -14.40
CA VAL A 349 10.61 -7.08 -14.85
C VAL A 349 10.04 -7.83 -13.64
N LEU A 350 8.75 -8.14 -13.67
CA LEU A 350 8.06 -8.97 -12.67
C LEU A 350 8.18 -10.46 -13.00
N ALA A 351 8.02 -10.81 -14.27
CA ALA A 351 8.11 -12.17 -14.77
C ALA A 351 8.59 -12.16 -16.22
N GLN A 352 9.22 -13.25 -16.65
CA GLN A 352 9.63 -13.43 -18.05
C GLN A 352 9.71 -14.92 -18.41
N GLY A 353 9.65 -15.22 -19.69
CA GLY A 353 9.75 -16.59 -20.18
C GLY A 353 9.76 -16.67 -21.69
N TYR A 354 9.62 -17.89 -22.19
CA TYR A 354 9.64 -18.21 -23.62
C TYR A 354 8.47 -19.11 -24.00
N ILE A 355 7.96 -18.94 -25.21
CA ILE A 355 6.96 -19.81 -25.83
C ILE A 355 7.39 -20.12 -27.27
N ASN A 356 7.05 -21.32 -27.76
CA ASN A 356 7.23 -21.72 -29.15
C ASN A 356 5.89 -21.87 -29.85
N SER A 357 5.71 -21.28 -31.02
CA SER A 357 4.43 -21.24 -31.74
C SER A 357 3.90 -22.60 -32.20
N SER A 358 4.75 -23.63 -32.25
CA SER A 358 4.35 -25.00 -32.62
C SER A 358 3.95 -25.87 -31.43
N ASN A 359 4.33 -25.50 -30.23
CA ASN A 359 4.07 -26.26 -29.00
C ASN A 359 3.72 -25.29 -27.86
N GLN A 360 2.51 -24.74 -27.94
CA GLN A 360 2.04 -23.75 -26.99
C GLN A 360 1.22 -24.42 -25.90
N GLY A 361 1.80 -24.45 -24.69
CA GLY A 361 1.01 -24.62 -23.47
C GLY A 361 0.69 -23.23 -22.89
N SER A 362 -0.46 -23.05 -22.29
CA SER A 362 -0.71 -21.86 -21.47
C SER A 362 0.40 -21.80 -20.42
N PRO A 363 1.19 -20.70 -20.33
CA PRO A 363 2.12 -20.55 -19.22
C PRO A 363 1.32 -20.68 -17.92
N SER A 364 1.65 -21.66 -17.09
CA SER A 364 0.94 -21.87 -15.84
C SER A 364 1.22 -20.68 -14.92
N MET A 365 0.16 -20.05 -14.49
CA MET A 365 0.16 -18.86 -13.66
C MET A 365 0.32 -19.14 -12.16
N ASP A 366 0.66 -20.38 -11.77
CA ASP A 366 0.88 -20.73 -10.35
C ASP A 366 1.94 -19.87 -9.66
N ILE A 367 2.90 -19.35 -10.45
CA ILE A 367 3.93 -18.41 -9.95
C ILE A 367 3.33 -17.05 -9.53
N LEU A 368 2.20 -16.63 -10.10
CA LEU A 368 1.60 -15.32 -9.78
C LEU A 368 0.68 -15.37 -8.56
N LYS A 369 0.17 -16.53 -8.15
CA LYS A 369 -0.69 -16.64 -6.96
C LYS A 369 0.01 -16.25 -5.67
N GLU A 370 1.28 -16.60 -5.51
CA GLU A 370 2.08 -16.22 -4.36
C GLU A 370 2.58 -14.76 -4.44
N ALA A 371 2.63 -14.21 -5.66
CA ALA A 371 3.06 -12.83 -5.92
C ALA A 371 1.88 -11.86 -6.18
N LEU A 372 0.63 -12.26 -5.94
CA LEU A 372 -0.57 -11.47 -6.28
C LEU A 372 -0.50 -10.03 -5.78
N PHE A 373 -0.04 -9.82 -4.55
CA PHE A 373 0.12 -8.46 -4.02
C PHE A 373 1.34 -7.73 -4.58
N ALA A 374 2.34 -8.45 -5.13
CA ALA A 374 3.44 -7.84 -5.86
C ALA A 374 2.99 -7.28 -7.22
N ALA A 375 1.92 -7.85 -7.81
CA ALA A 375 1.35 -7.46 -9.10
C ALA A 375 0.12 -6.51 -8.96
N GLN A 376 0.00 -5.81 -7.86
CA GLN A 376 -0.98 -4.72 -7.70
C GLN A 376 -0.56 -3.51 -8.54
N LEU A 377 -1.53 -2.84 -9.18
CA LEU A 377 -1.30 -1.57 -9.85
C LEU A 377 -0.87 -0.49 -8.85
N GLU A 378 0.16 0.24 -9.22
CA GLU A 378 0.80 1.27 -8.40
C GLU A 378 0.52 2.67 -8.99
N ARG A 379 0.72 3.69 -8.16
CA ARG A 379 0.56 5.09 -8.57
C ARG A 379 1.52 6.01 -7.83
N ASN A 380 1.68 7.22 -8.35
CA ASN A 380 2.30 8.35 -7.65
C ASN A 380 1.25 9.46 -7.48
N THR A 381 0.74 9.63 -6.27
CA THR A 381 -0.28 10.65 -5.95
C THR A 381 0.26 12.07 -6.02
N PHE A 382 1.55 12.27 -5.76
CA PHE A 382 2.17 13.61 -5.82
C PHE A 382 2.19 14.18 -7.24
N THR A 383 2.29 13.30 -8.24
CA THR A 383 2.26 13.70 -9.67
C THR A 383 0.94 13.37 -10.36
N GLY A 384 0.01 12.69 -9.67
CA GLY A 384 -1.23 12.19 -10.28
C GLY A 384 -1.01 11.13 -11.36
N THR A 385 0.13 10.41 -11.33
CA THR A 385 0.53 9.50 -12.39
C THR A 385 0.31 8.05 -11.99
N PRO A 386 -0.53 7.29 -12.71
CA PRO A 386 -0.60 5.84 -12.54
C PRO A 386 0.65 5.18 -13.15
N PHE A 387 1.13 4.12 -12.52
CA PHE A 387 2.16 3.26 -13.08
C PHE A 387 1.54 2.20 -13.98
N GLU A 388 2.26 1.83 -15.03
CA GLU A 388 1.77 0.91 -16.04
C GLU A 388 2.34 -0.48 -15.80
N ILE A 389 1.47 -1.51 -15.92
CA ILE A 389 1.89 -2.90 -16.06
C ILE A 389 1.70 -3.29 -17.51
N VAL A 390 2.77 -3.83 -18.13
CA VAL A 390 2.81 -4.09 -19.56
C VAL A 390 3.33 -5.50 -19.83
N ILE A 391 2.61 -6.24 -20.66
CA ILE A 391 3.13 -7.44 -21.32
C ILE A 391 3.86 -7.01 -22.58
N GLU A 392 5.12 -7.39 -22.69
CA GLU A 392 5.91 -7.27 -23.89
C GLU A 392 6.31 -8.64 -24.44
N MET A 393 6.41 -8.71 -25.75
CA MET A 393 6.94 -9.88 -26.42
C MET A 393 7.99 -9.49 -27.48
N ALA A 394 8.93 -10.38 -27.73
CA ALA A 394 9.92 -10.33 -28.81
C ALA A 394 9.90 -11.65 -29.58
N ILE A 395 10.17 -11.59 -30.87
CA ILE A 395 10.27 -12.77 -31.73
C ILE A 395 11.73 -13.00 -32.15
N ASP A 396 12.11 -14.27 -32.33
CA ASP A 396 13.47 -14.65 -32.71
C ASP A 396 13.84 -14.31 -34.17
N THR A 397 12.87 -14.43 -35.09
CA THR A 397 13.11 -14.21 -36.52
C THR A 397 11.89 -13.55 -37.19
N ILE A 398 12.16 -12.68 -38.16
CA ILE A 398 11.13 -12.03 -39.00
C ILE A 398 10.90 -12.86 -40.27
N GLY A 399 9.67 -12.88 -40.78
CA GLY A 399 9.25 -13.53 -42.03
C GLY A 399 8.10 -14.51 -41.86
N GLY A 400 7.23 -14.63 -42.83
CA GLY A 400 5.98 -15.39 -42.80
C GLY A 400 4.85 -14.70 -42.02
N THR A 401 3.81 -15.43 -41.71
CA THR A 401 2.72 -14.92 -40.83
C THR A 401 3.29 -14.80 -39.41
N LEU A 402 3.29 -13.60 -38.89
CA LEU A 402 3.84 -13.27 -37.57
C LEU A 402 2.79 -12.50 -36.77
N GLY A 403 2.85 -12.65 -35.48
CA GLY A 403 2.00 -11.90 -34.56
C GLY A 403 1.94 -12.58 -33.21
N ALA A 404 1.36 -11.91 -32.26
CA ALA A 404 1.07 -12.48 -30.95
C ALA A 404 -0.28 -11.98 -30.42
N TYR A 405 -0.86 -12.79 -29.57
CA TYR A 405 -1.99 -12.41 -28.73
C TYR A 405 -1.55 -12.47 -27.28
N ALA A 406 -2.04 -11.54 -26.50
CA ALA A 406 -1.92 -11.58 -25.05
C ALA A 406 -3.23 -11.10 -24.41
N SER A 407 -3.52 -11.62 -23.22
CA SER A 407 -4.56 -11.07 -22.35
C SER A 407 -4.03 -10.88 -20.93
N ILE A 408 -4.61 -9.92 -20.24
CA ILE A 408 -4.42 -9.68 -18.81
C ILE A 408 -5.79 -9.73 -18.16
N ASP A 409 -5.91 -10.50 -17.09
CA ASP A 409 -7.07 -10.58 -16.22
C ASP A 409 -6.70 -9.97 -14.87
N TRP A 410 -7.64 -9.25 -14.27
CA TRP A 410 -7.44 -8.64 -12.96
C TRP A 410 -8.72 -8.61 -12.15
N GLU A 411 -8.56 -8.35 -10.87
CA GLU A 411 -9.65 -8.14 -9.93
C GLU A 411 -9.59 -6.72 -9.36
N GLU A 412 -10.72 -6.02 -9.38
CA GLU A 412 -10.91 -4.70 -8.78
C GLU A 412 -11.57 -4.88 -7.42
N ILE A 413 -10.80 -4.69 -6.33
CA ILE A 413 -11.25 -4.93 -4.97
C ILE A 413 -11.94 -3.70 -4.40
N SER A 414 -11.37 -2.51 -4.62
CA SER A 414 -12.01 -1.23 -4.31
C SER A 414 -12.25 -0.46 -5.60
N ARG A 415 -13.46 -0.03 -5.79
CA ARG A 415 -13.93 0.67 -6.99
C ARG A 415 -14.25 2.13 -6.69
#